data_af2724cf02303cdabde7a18b93a0428d
#
_entry.id   af2724cf02303cdabde7a18b93a0428d
#
_cell.length_a   1.000
_cell.length_b   1.000
_cell.length_c   1.000
_cell.angle_alpha   90.00
_cell.angle_beta   90.00
_cell.angle_gamma   90.00
#
_symmetry.space_group_name_H-M   'P 1'
#
loop_
_entity.id
_entity.type
_entity.pdbx_description
1 polymer ?
#
loop_
_entity_poly.entity_id
_entity_poly.type
_entity_poly.pdbx_seq_one_letter_code
_entity_poly.pdbx_strand_id
1 'polypeptide(L)'
;MPSRREFLASTGLLAAAAAQFPGSATAAIPTTAASSDWPQFRGPLRDNISKESGLARKWPATGPKVLWSVPVSQGYAGAAIVAGRVYHHDYDEAKNEWCVNCRNFADGKLVWQFREAREIRPNHAITRTVPAVDARFVFSLDPKAVLHCLDVKTGKQVWRKSLVTDYKATIPSWYNGQCPLMERDRLIIGTGGDAILVAVDKATGKDLWRTPNPGNLLMSHASVMPATIGGVKQYLYGTLKGPLGVAAADGKLLWEFPRKFNVAVAPSPIAVNGDCVFMTGSYDAGSVMVRLKKSGPASFQAEPVFDMKNNEWNSEVHTPIIHQGHMFAVGKKKRGLFGCLTLDGKQAWTTEGKASFGLGSYILADGLFFVLEGDTGKLRMIEANPTQYNELASAQVLSGQEVWGPMAISGGRMVLRDLSKMVCIDLRG
;
A
#
# COMPACT_ATOMS: atom_id res chain seq x y z
N MET A 1 -53.49 -42.99 47.32
CA MET A 1 -54.81 -43.42 46.75
C MET A 1 -55.89 -42.56 47.38
N PRO A 2 -56.96 -42.16 46.76
CA PRO A 2 -57.26 -41.98 45.33
C PRO A 2 -57.39 -40.50 44.92
N SER A 3 -57.86 -39.96 43.84
CA SER A 3 -58.29 -40.41 42.55
C SER A 3 -58.57 -39.15 41.67
N ARG A 4 -58.51 -39.33 40.39
CA ARG A 4 -58.95 -38.42 39.34
C ARG A 4 -60.26 -37.71 39.54
N ARG A 5 -60.40 -36.45 38.94
CA ARG A 5 -61.41 -36.15 37.91
C ARG A 5 -61.36 -34.69 37.51
N GLU A 6 -61.27 -34.51 36.25
CA GLU A 6 -61.65 -33.50 35.27
C GLU A 6 -62.71 -32.47 35.66
N PHE A 7 -62.58 -31.23 35.18
CA PHE A 7 -63.72 -30.52 34.60
C PHE A 7 -63.24 -29.47 33.57
N LEU A 8 -64.00 -29.35 32.54
CA LEU A 8 -63.81 -28.66 31.25
C LEU A 8 -64.04 -27.15 31.33
N ALA A 9 -63.33 -26.46 30.45
CA ALA A 9 -63.71 -25.37 29.52
C ALA A 9 -64.45 -24.14 30.01
N SER A 10 -63.86 -22.98 29.72
CA SER A 10 -64.57 -21.91 28.97
C SER A 10 -63.57 -20.94 28.33
N THR A 11 -63.78 -20.77 27.04
CA THR A 11 -63.10 -19.88 26.13
C THR A 11 -63.39 -18.42 26.42
N GLY A 12 -62.37 -17.60 26.49
CA GLY A 12 -62.45 -16.14 26.49
C GLY A 12 -61.37 -15.57 25.54
N LEU A 13 -61.75 -15.26 24.28
CA LEU A 13 -60.92 -14.52 23.36
C LEU A 13 -60.75 -13.07 23.86
N LEU A 14 -59.55 -12.70 24.16
CA LEU A 14 -59.13 -11.29 24.23
C LEU A 14 -58.18 -11.02 23.04
N ALA A 15 -58.70 -10.27 22.07
CA ALA A 15 -57.95 -9.77 20.96
C ALA A 15 -57.01 -8.65 21.42
N ALA A 16 -55.70 -8.92 21.47
CA ALA A 16 -54.70 -7.89 21.65
C ALA A 16 -54.36 -7.30 20.26
N ALA A 17 -54.70 -6.03 20.06
CA ALA A 17 -54.28 -5.26 18.88
C ALA A 17 -52.78 -5.01 18.97
N ALA A 18 -52.02 -5.65 18.07
CA ALA A 18 -50.60 -5.35 17.89
C ALA A 18 -50.47 -4.07 17.05
N ALA A 19 -50.01 -2.98 17.68
CA ALA A 19 -49.61 -1.78 17.00
C ALA A 19 -48.35 -2.08 16.16
N GLN A 20 -48.48 -2.10 14.87
CA GLN A 20 -47.35 -2.16 13.93
C GLN A 20 -46.64 -0.81 13.92
N PHE A 21 -45.46 -0.72 14.51
CA PHE A 21 -44.52 0.38 14.25
C PHE A 21 -43.92 0.18 12.87
N PRO A 22 -43.87 1.23 12.01
CA PRO A 22 -43.20 1.12 10.74
C PRO A 22 -41.68 0.91 10.99
N GLY A 23 -41.19 -0.27 10.63
CA GLY A 23 -39.77 -0.58 10.68
C GLY A 23 -38.98 0.37 9.80
N SER A 24 -38.12 1.17 10.43
CA SER A 24 -37.10 1.94 9.73
C SER A 24 -36.22 0.94 8.97
N ALA A 25 -36.38 0.92 7.64
CA ALA A 25 -35.48 0.21 6.76
C ALA A 25 -34.10 0.86 6.89
N THR A 26 -33.25 0.30 7.73
CA THR A 26 -31.80 0.57 7.71
C THR A 26 -31.28 0.07 6.37
N ALA A 27 -31.08 1.00 5.44
CA ALA A 27 -30.40 0.71 4.19
C ALA A 27 -29.05 0.07 4.53
N ALA A 28 -28.88 -1.20 4.24
CA ALA A 28 -27.63 -1.91 4.35
C ALA A 28 -26.61 -1.20 3.47
N ILE A 29 -25.59 -0.61 4.06
CA ILE A 29 -24.45 -0.06 3.32
C ILE A 29 -23.77 -1.26 2.63
N PRO A 30 -23.62 -1.26 1.30
CA PRO A 30 -22.96 -2.36 0.63
C PRO A 30 -21.51 -2.47 1.13
N THR A 31 -21.18 -3.59 1.73
CA THR A 31 -19.86 -3.90 2.34
C THR A 31 -18.84 -4.40 1.31
N THR A 32 -19.14 -4.33 0.02
CA THR A 32 -18.19 -4.67 -1.04
C THR A 32 -17.61 -3.38 -1.61
N ALA A 33 -16.31 -3.17 -1.43
CA ALA A 33 -15.57 -2.19 -2.23
C ALA A 33 -15.93 -2.44 -3.72
N ALA A 34 -16.28 -1.39 -4.45
CA ALA A 34 -16.49 -1.51 -5.88
C ALA A 34 -15.23 -2.14 -6.50
N SER A 35 -15.38 -2.98 -7.52
CA SER A 35 -14.27 -3.75 -8.11
C SER A 35 -13.10 -2.89 -8.62
N SER A 36 -13.29 -1.58 -8.68
CA SER A 36 -12.32 -0.57 -9.15
C SER A 36 -11.64 0.24 -8.04
N ASP A 37 -12.00 0.10 -6.75
CA ASP A 37 -11.39 0.88 -5.68
C ASP A 37 -9.89 0.55 -5.49
N TRP A 38 -9.10 1.57 -5.15
CA TRP A 38 -7.66 1.49 -4.81
C TRP A 38 -7.45 1.90 -3.35
N PRO A 39 -7.81 1.04 -2.38
CA PRO A 39 -8.06 1.46 -0.99
C PRO A 39 -6.83 1.67 -0.13
N GLN A 40 -5.65 1.29 -0.59
CA GLN A 40 -4.39 1.38 0.16
C GLN A 40 -3.18 1.34 -0.77
N PHE A 41 -1.99 1.49 -0.20
CA PHE A 41 -0.71 1.38 -0.92
C PHE A 41 -0.64 0.11 -1.77
N ARG A 42 -0.35 0.26 -3.06
CA ARG A 42 -0.28 -0.81 -4.07
C ARG A 42 -1.62 -1.52 -4.33
N GLY A 43 -2.74 -0.90 -3.99
CA GLY A 43 -4.07 -1.41 -4.31
C GLY A 43 -4.62 -2.46 -3.33
N PRO A 44 -5.74 -3.10 -3.69
CA PRO A 44 -6.47 -4.00 -2.79
C PRO A 44 -5.63 -5.17 -2.27
N LEU A 45 -4.81 -5.76 -3.13
CA LEU A 45 -3.96 -6.91 -2.82
C LEU A 45 -2.50 -6.53 -2.50
N ARG A 46 -2.17 -5.25 -2.54
CA ARG A 46 -0.80 -4.69 -2.38
C ARG A 46 0.22 -5.23 -3.40
N ASP A 47 -0.23 -5.69 -4.53
CA ASP A 47 0.58 -6.22 -5.62
C ASP A 47 0.90 -5.19 -6.72
N ASN A 48 0.25 -4.03 -6.67
CA ASN A 48 0.32 -2.95 -7.66
C ASN A 48 -0.27 -3.34 -9.03
N ILE A 49 -1.23 -4.27 -9.02
CA ILE A 49 -1.94 -4.75 -10.20
C ILE A 49 -3.42 -4.35 -10.10
N SER A 50 -3.91 -3.67 -11.12
CA SER A 50 -5.32 -3.37 -11.26
C SER A 50 -6.02 -4.44 -12.09
N LYS A 51 -7.25 -4.77 -11.71
CA LYS A 51 -8.12 -5.67 -12.47
C LYS A 51 -8.96 -4.95 -13.55
N GLU A 52 -8.72 -3.67 -13.77
CA GLU A 52 -9.40 -2.92 -14.80
C GLU A 52 -9.02 -3.41 -16.20
N SER A 53 -9.95 -3.27 -17.13
CA SER A 53 -9.82 -3.68 -18.53
C SER A 53 -10.44 -2.63 -19.46
N GLY A 54 -10.18 -2.74 -20.77
CA GLY A 54 -10.68 -1.79 -21.76
C GLY A 54 -9.95 -0.44 -21.74
N LEU A 55 -8.70 -0.43 -21.29
CA LEU A 55 -7.87 0.77 -21.34
C LEU A 55 -7.35 1.03 -22.77
N ALA A 56 -7.16 2.30 -23.09
CA ALA A 56 -6.62 2.71 -24.40
C ALA A 56 -5.24 2.10 -24.63
N ARG A 57 -4.98 1.68 -25.88
CA ARG A 57 -3.66 1.18 -26.32
C ARG A 57 -2.83 2.24 -27.05
N LYS A 58 -3.40 3.41 -27.23
CA LYS A 58 -2.75 4.59 -27.83
C LYS A 58 -3.34 5.86 -27.23
N TRP A 59 -2.56 6.92 -27.24
CA TRP A 59 -3.02 8.26 -26.85
C TRP A 59 -2.96 9.21 -28.03
N PRO A 60 -3.78 10.27 -28.03
CA PRO A 60 -3.57 11.41 -28.93
C PRO A 60 -2.16 12.01 -28.73
N ALA A 61 -1.69 12.79 -29.68
CA ALA A 61 -0.39 13.49 -29.58
C ALA A 61 -0.29 14.39 -28.34
N THR A 62 -1.41 14.86 -27.81
CA THR A 62 -1.52 15.63 -26.57
C THR A 62 -1.48 14.79 -25.30
N GLY A 63 -1.41 13.46 -25.42
CA GLY A 63 -1.47 12.53 -24.30
C GLY A 63 -2.89 12.20 -23.82
N PRO A 64 -3.02 11.48 -22.70
CA PRO A 64 -4.32 11.17 -22.09
C PRO A 64 -5.00 12.44 -21.58
N LYS A 65 -6.34 12.48 -21.63
CA LYS A 65 -7.12 13.63 -21.19
C LYS A 65 -6.91 13.86 -19.67
N VAL A 66 -6.49 15.07 -19.30
CA VAL A 66 -6.48 15.52 -17.93
C VAL A 66 -7.90 15.91 -17.52
N LEU A 67 -8.46 15.22 -16.54
CA LEU A 67 -9.82 15.46 -16.02
C LEU A 67 -9.84 16.61 -15.01
N TRP A 68 -8.84 16.64 -14.14
CA TRP A 68 -8.61 17.72 -13.20
C TRP A 68 -7.14 17.78 -12.75
N SER A 69 -6.75 18.95 -12.27
CA SER A 69 -5.45 19.23 -11.67
C SER A 69 -5.65 20.09 -10.45
N VAL A 70 -4.96 19.76 -9.35
CA VAL A 70 -5.01 20.52 -8.09
C VAL A 70 -3.62 20.77 -7.56
N PRO A 71 -3.35 21.91 -6.91
CA PRO A 71 -2.08 22.15 -6.24
C PRO A 71 -1.94 21.22 -5.02
N VAL A 72 -0.72 20.79 -4.76
CA VAL A 72 -0.29 20.06 -3.58
C VAL A 72 1.06 20.59 -3.12
N SER A 73 1.42 20.34 -1.86
CA SER A 73 2.73 20.70 -1.32
C SER A 73 3.77 19.63 -1.61
N GLN A 74 5.02 19.90 -1.27
CA GLN A 74 6.13 18.96 -1.49
C GLN A 74 5.91 17.61 -0.79
N GLY A 75 5.92 16.54 -1.56
CA GLY A 75 5.75 15.19 -1.03
C GLY A 75 5.70 14.12 -2.10
N TYR A 76 5.98 12.88 -1.67
CA TYR A 76 5.90 11.67 -2.48
C TYR A 76 4.68 10.81 -2.12
N ALA A 77 3.76 11.34 -1.34
CA ALA A 77 2.57 10.61 -0.92
C ALA A 77 1.67 10.30 -2.11
N GLY A 78 1.43 9.03 -2.36
CA GLY A 78 0.42 8.59 -3.31
C GLY A 78 -1.00 8.75 -2.75
N ALA A 79 -1.99 8.36 -3.54
CA ALA A 79 -3.40 8.45 -3.18
C ALA A 79 -4.03 7.06 -2.95
N ALA A 80 -5.06 7.02 -2.10
CA ALA A 80 -6.07 5.97 -2.09
C ALA A 80 -7.34 6.49 -2.76
N ILE A 81 -8.06 5.61 -3.48
CA ILE A 81 -9.31 5.95 -4.17
C ILE A 81 -10.38 4.98 -3.71
N VAL A 82 -11.42 5.47 -3.04
CA VAL A 82 -12.51 4.65 -2.48
C VAL A 82 -13.83 5.39 -2.63
N ALA A 83 -14.84 4.70 -3.14
CA ALA A 83 -16.22 5.20 -3.24
C ALA A 83 -16.31 6.62 -3.86
N GLY A 84 -15.57 6.88 -4.94
CA GLY A 84 -15.56 8.16 -5.64
C GLY A 84 -14.87 9.29 -4.87
N ARG A 85 -13.99 8.97 -3.93
CA ARG A 85 -13.15 9.92 -3.19
C ARG A 85 -11.67 9.58 -3.35
N VAL A 86 -10.82 10.61 -3.32
CA VAL A 86 -9.37 10.54 -3.34
C VAL A 86 -8.83 10.99 -1.99
N TYR A 87 -8.04 10.17 -1.35
CA TYR A 87 -7.43 10.44 -0.05
C TYR A 87 -5.92 10.51 -0.21
N HIS A 88 -5.30 11.60 0.22
CA HIS A 88 -3.85 11.78 0.13
C HIS A 88 -3.31 12.62 1.27
N HIS A 89 -2.02 12.50 1.52
CA HIS A 89 -1.32 13.35 2.49
C HIS A 89 -0.76 14.59 1.82
N ASP A 90 -0.66 15.65 2.62
CA ASP A 90 -0.01 16.89 2.24
C ASP A 90 0.69 17.53 3.46
N TYR A 91 1.47 18.58 3.25
CA TYR A 91 2.14 19.31 4.32
C TYR A 91 2.16 20.81 4.00
N ASP A 92 1.57 21.59 4.87
CA ASP A 92 1.57 23.07 4.80
C ASP A 92 2.83 23.59 5.51
N GLU A 93 3.87 23.89 4.74
CA GLU A 93 5.16 24.35 5.30
C GLU A 93 5.04 25.68 6.02
N ALA A 94 4.16 26.60 5.55
CA ALA A 94 3.99 27.90 6.16
C ALA A 94 3.38 27.81 7.57
N LYS A 95 2.60 26.76 7.82
CA LYS A 95 1.94 26.51 9.12
C LYS A 95 2.57 25.40 9.93
N ASN A 96 3.53 24.69 9.38
CA ASN A 96 4.07 23.45 9.96
C ASN A 96 2.95 22.44 10.29
N GLU A 97 2.03 22.22 9.34
CA GLU A 97 0.89 21.32 9.51
C GLU A 97 0.95 20.16 8.51
N TRP A 98 0.89 18.95 9.01
CA TRP A 98 0.61 17.77 8.20
C TRP A 98 -0.90 17.65 7.99
N CYS A 99 -1.29 17.23 6.78
CA CYS A 99 -2.69 17.19 6.37
C CYS A 99 -3.07 15.83 5.78
N VAL A 100 -4.31 15.40 6.04
CA VAL A 100 -5.01 14.37 5.28
C VAL A 100 -6.14 15.03 4.52
N ASN A 101 -6.12 14.91 3.20
CA ASN A 101 -7.12 15.49 2.31
C ASN A 101 -8.06 14.41 1.78
N CYS A 102 -9.35 14.68 1.78
CA CYS A 102 -10.35 13.95 1.03
C CYS A 102 -10.88 14.85 -0.08
N ARG A 103 -10.77 14.38 -1.33
CA ARG A 103 -11.24 15.10 -2.51
C ARG A 103 -12.29 14.29 -3.27
N ASN A 104 -13.15 14.98 -4.00
CA ASN A 104 -14.05 14.34 -4.95
C ASN A 104 -13.25 13.80 -6.14
N PHE A 105 -13.40 12.53 -6.47
CA PHE A 105 -12.68 11.89 -7.56
C PHE A 105 -13.10 12.39 -8.95
N ALA A 106 -14.33 12.90 -9.09
CA ALA A 106 -14.85 13.39 -10.37
C ALA A 106 -14.18 14.71 -10.81
N ASP A 107 -13.92 15.62 -9.88
CA ASP A 107 -13.49 17.01 -10.17
C ASP A 107 -12.32 17.52 -9.31
N GLY A 108 -11.77 16.72 -8.41
CA GLY A 108 -10.65 17.09 -7.54
C GLY A 108 -10.98 18.05 -6.39
N LYS A 109 -12.25 18.49 -6.25
CA LYS A 109 -12.64 19.45 -5.20
C LYS A 109 -12.44 18.88 -3.81
N LEU A 110 -11.93 19.69 -2.90
CA LEU A 110 -11.75 19.33 -1.50
C LEU A 110 -13.12 19.11 -0.85
N VAL A 111 -13.28 17.97 -0.17
CA VAL A 111 -14.48 17.59 0.59
C VAL A 111 -14.28 17.89 2.07
N TRP A 112 -13.18 17.39 2.62
CA TRP A 112 -12.72 17.69 3.97
C TRP A 112 -11.20 17.60 4.05
N GLN A 113 -10.65 18.19 5.08
CA GLN A 113 -9.23 18.15 5.40
C GLN A 113 -9.06 18.02 6.91
N PHE A 114 -8.25 17.06 7.33
CA PHE A 114 -7.72 16.96 8.68
C PHE A 114 -6.33 17.60 8.71
N ARG A 115 -6.03 18.34 9.78
CA ARG A 115 -4.74 19.01 10.00
C ARG A 115 -4.22 18.73 11.39
N GLU A 116 -2.92 18.52 11.51
CA GLU A 116 -2.24 18.42 12.80
C GLU A 116 -0.87 19.08 12.73
N ALA A 117 -0.54 19.88 13.75
CA ALA A 117 0.75 20.53 13.84
C ALA A 117 1.88 19.49 13.88
N ARG A 118 2.84 19.62 12.98
CA ARG A 118 4.01 18.77 12.83
C ARG A 118 5.21 19.59 12.41
N GLU A 119 6.01 20.00 13.35
CA GLU A 119 7.30 20.61 13.02
C GLU A 119 8.21 19.59 12.38
N ILE A 120 8.49 19.75 11.11
CA ILE A 120 9.34 18.89 10.29
C ILE A 120 10.42 19.77 9.68
N ARG A 121 11.67 19.37 9.83
CA ARG A 121 12.76 20.01 9.10
C ARG A 121 12.81 19.37 7.71
N PRO A 122 12.60 20.13 6.64
CA PRO A 122 12.65 19.60 5.29
C PRO A 122 14.02 18.96 5.01
N ASN A 123 13.99 17.69 4.61
CA ASN A 123 15.14 16.95 4.12
C ASN A 123 14.59 16.02 3.03
N HIS A 124 14.58 16.45 1.80
CA HIS A 124 13.72 15.97 0.74
C HIS A 124 12.22 16.22 1.01
N ALA A 125 11.35 15.87 0.08
CA ALA A 125 9.92 16.05 0.25
C ALA A 125 9.35 15.25 1.45
N ILE A 126 8.39 15.83 2.15
CA ILE A 126 8.05 15.49 3.53
C ILE A 126 7.11 14.29 3.64
N THR A 127 6.04 14.23 2.84
CA THR A 127 5.03 13.17 2.91
C THR A 127 5.40 12.00 1.99
N ARG A 128 5.34 10.76 2.49
CA ARG A 128 5.75 9.56 1.75
C ARG A 128 4.74 8.42 1.77
N THR A 129 3.73 8.51 2.65
CA THR A 129 2.83 7.40 2.92
C THR A 129 1.52 7.53 2.15
N VAL A 130 0.87 6.40 1.88
CA VAL A 130 -0.46 6.34 1.28
C VAL A 130 -1.45 5.98 2.37
N PRO A 131 -2.59 6.68 2.51
CA PRO A 131 -3.64 6.30 3.43
C PRO A 131 -4.20 4.90 3.10
N ALA A 132 -4.67 4.18 4.13
CA ALA A 132 -5.52 3.01 3.95
C ALA A 132 -6.96 3.38 4.31
N VAL A 133 -7.93 3.04 3.46
CA VAL A 133 -9.30 3.55 3.56
C VAL A 133 -10.31 2.43 3.41
N ASP A 134 -11.30 2.39 4.29
CA ASP A 134 -12.46 1.53 4.16
C ASP A 134 -13.78 2.33 4.20
N ALA A 135 -14.92 1.64 4.30
CA ALA A 135 -16.24 2.27 4.34
C ALA A 135 -16.48 3.17 5.57
N ARG A 136 -15.65 3.08 6.61
CA ARG A 136 -15.83 3.80 7.88
C ARG A 136 -14.68 4.73 8.23
N PHE A 137 -13.44 4.36 7.89
CA PHE A 137 -12.25 4.99 8.40
C PHE A 137 -11.20 5.28 7.33
N VAL A 138 -10.41 6.32 7.57
CA VAL A 138 -9.15 6.61 6.90
C VAL A 138 -8.02 6.42 7.91
N PHE A 139 -7.09 5.54 7.61
CA PHE A 139 -5.91 5.27 8.43
C PHE A 139 -4.69 5.91 7.78
N SER A 140 -4.05 6.77 8.51
CA SER A 140 -2.93 7.58 8.02
C SER A 140 -1.76 7.54 8.98
N LEU A 141 -0.58 7.22 8.49
CA LEU A 141 0.65 7.23 9.27
C LEU A 141 1.45 8.48 8.87
N ASP A 142 1.64 9.40 9.81
CA ASP A 142 2.28 10.67 9.57
C ASP A 142 3.82 10.56 9.52
N PRO A 143 4.55 11.62 9.12
CA PRO A 143 6.02 11.60 9.07
C PRO A 143 6.69 11.35 10.42
N LYS A 144 6.06 11.71 11.54
CA LYS A 144 6.56 11.47 12.90
C LYS A 144 6.12 10.13 13.49
N ALA A 145 5.63 9.20 12.63
CA ALA A 145 5.19 7.87 13.00
C ALA A 145 4.00 7.85 14.00
N VAL A 146 3.07 8.79 13.85
CA VAL A 146 1.77 8.74 14.52
C VAL A 146 0.73 8.18 13.57
N LEU A 147 0.07 7.11 13.98
CA LEU A 147 -1.03 6.50 13.29
C LEU A 147 -2.33 7.18 13.68
N HIS A 148 -3.06 7.70 12.72
CA HIS A 148 -4.35 8.34 12.88
C HIS A 148 -5.45 7.48 12.28
N CYS A 149 -6.56 7.38 12.97
CA CYS A 149 -7.83 6.87 12.45
C CYS A 149 -8.81 8.05 12.37
N LEU A 150 -9.27 8.34 11.17
CA LEU A 150 -10.23 9.40 10.91
C LEU A 150 -11.54 8.80 10.42
N ASP A 151 -12.67 9.42 10.77
CA ASP A 151 -13.96 9.10 10.18
C ASP A 151 -13.97 9.43 8.69
N VAL A 152 -14.34 8.49 7.86
CA VAL A 152 -14.23 8.60 6.38
C VAL A 152 -15.12 9.71 5.80
N LYS A 153 -16.24 10.04 6.45
CA LYS A 153 -17.20 11.03 5.97
C LYS A 153 -16.82 12.45 6.36
N THR A 154 -16.31 12.63 7.57
CA THR A 154 -16.11 13.94 8.20
C THR A 154 -14.64 14.35 8.37
N GLY A 155 -13.71 13.41 8.28
CA GLY A 155 -12.30 13.64 8.58
C GLY A 155 -12.00 13.84 10.08
N LYS A 156 -12.99 13.71 10.97
CA LYS A 156 -12.76 13.85 12.41
C LYS A 156 -11.94 12.67 12.95
N GLN A 157 -10.99 12.96 13.83
CA GLN A 157 -10.18 11.94 14.47
C GLN A 157 -11.01 11.08 15.42
N VAL A 158 -10.94 9.76 15.22
CA VAL A 158 -11.59 8.74 16.08
C VAL A 158 -10.62 8.30 17.17
N TRP A 159 -9.41 7.96 16.78
CA TRP A 159 -8.31 7.62 17.67
C TRP A 159 -6.96 7.90 17.00
N ARG A 160 -5.91 7.96 17.80
CA ARG A 160 -4.52 8.04 17.34
C ARG A 160 -3.61 7.19 18.21
N LYS A 161 -2.45 6.82 17.66
CA LYS A 161 -1.42 6.04 18.35
C LYS A 161 -0.03 6.48 17.90
N SER A 162 0.84 6.81 18.83
CA SER A 162 2.22 7.18 18.52
C SER A 162 3.12 5.95 18.58
N LEU A 163 3.73 5.58 17.46
CA LEU A 163 4.65 4.45 17.47
C LEU A 163 5.89 4.72 18.32
N VAL A 164 6.30 5.98 18.46
CA VAL A 164 7.45 6.39 19.27
C VAL A 164 7.15 6.20 20.76
N THR A 165 6.02 6.69 21.25
CA THR A 165 5.71 6.60 22.68
C THR A 165 5.19 5.22 23.10
N ASP A 166 4.37 4.57 22.25
CA ASP A 166 3.66 3.35 22.59
C ASP A 166 4.52 2.09 22.40
N TYR A 167 5.55 2.16 21.53
CA TYR A 167 6.43 1.03 21.21
C TYR A 167 7.92 1.36 21.20
N LYS A 168 8.32 2.57 21.65
CA LYS A 168 9.71 3.07 21.60
C LYS A 168 10.33 3.02 20.21
N ALA A 169 9.51 3.19 19.18
CA ALA A 169 9.98 3.19 17.79
C ALA A 169 10.95 4.35 17.55
N THR A 170 12.00 4.09 16.80
CA THR A 170 12.89 5.12 16.28
C THR A 170 12.46 5.52 14.89
N ILE A 171 12.17 6.80 14.67
CA ILE A 171 11.81 7.32 13.36
C ILE A 171 13.02 7.17 12.43
N PRO A 172 12.87 6.52 11.26
CA PRO A 172 13.98 6.35 10.34
C PRO A 172 14.41 7.70 9.72
N SER A 173 15.62 7.73 9.15
CA SER A 173 16.09 8.87 8.37
C SER A 173 15.07 9.24 7.30
N TRP A 174 14.91 10.54 7.03
CA TRP A 174 13.88 11.08 6.11
C TRP A 174 12.42 10.84 6.55
N TYR A 175 12.18 10.58 7.84
CA TYR A 175 10.87 10.34 8.43
C TYR A 175 10.21 9.02 8.02
N ASN A 176 8.99 8.76 8.51
CA ASN A 176 8.28 7.55 8.20
C ASN A 176 7.88 7.46 6.73
N GLY A 177 8.12 6.32 6.10
CA GLY A 177 7.74 6.02 4.71
C GLY A 177 6.86 4.79 4.54
N GLN A 178 6.65 4.00 5.61
CA GLN A 178 5.79 2.82 5.52
C GLN A 178 4.31 3.19 5.49
N CYS A 179 3.54 2.44 4.70
CA CYS A 179 2.09 2.56 4.62
C CYS A 179 1.42 1.49 5.48
N PRO A 180 0.40 1.83 6.29
CA PRO A 180 -0.29 0.83 7.09
C PRO A 180 -0.93 -0.24 6.20
N LEU A 181 -0.80 -1.52 6.57
CA LEU A 181 -1.54 -2.60 5.92
C LEU A 181 -2.90 -2.72 6.59
N MET A 182 -3.95 -2.50 5.83
CA MET A 182 -5.32 -2.73 6.28
C MET A 182 -5.78 -4.12 5.84
N GLU A 183 -6.18 -4.94 6.79
CA GLU A 183 -6.72 -6.28 6.53
C GLU A 183 -7.89 -6.61 7.45
N ARG A 184 -9.08 -6.82 6.88
CA ARG A 184 -10.31 -7.13 7.61
C ARG A 184 -10.58 -6.12 8.74
N ASP A 185 -10.43 -6.55 9.99
CA ASP A 185 -10.70 -5.81 11.23
C ASP A 185 -9.44 -5.15 11.85
N ARG A 186 -8.28 -5.27 11.22
CA ARG A 186 -7.00 -4.87 11.80
C ARG A 186 -6.10 -4.07 10.86
N LEU A 187 -5.15 -3.38 11.47
CA LEU A 187 -4.02 -2.76 10.79
C LEU A 187 -2.73 -3.46 11.24
N ILE A 188 -1.82 -3.66 10.32
CA ILE A 188 -0.50 -4.23 10.60
C ILE A 188 0.56 -3.18 10.28
N ILE A 189 1.47 -2.95 11.22
CA ILE A 189 2.45 -1.87 11.14
C ILE A 189 3.78 -2.37 11.68
N GLY A 190 4.88 -2.02 11.00
CA GLY A 190 6.24 -2.18 11.50
C GLY A 190 6.55 -1.07 12.50
N THR A 191 7.01 -1.44 13.69
CA THR A 191 7.31 -0.45 14.73
C THR A 191 8.81 -0.35 15.01
N GLY A 192 9.53 -1.45 15.08
CA GLY A 192 10.85 -1.44 15.71
C GLY A 192 10.72 -1.04 17.21
N GLY A 193 11.79 -0.93 17.94
CA GLY A 193 11.72 -0.68 19.39
C GLY A 193 11.22 -1.91 20.16
N ASP A 194 10.17 -1.79 20.99
CA ASP A 194 9.69 -2.89 21.86
C ASP A 194 9.02 -4.03 21.05
N ALA A 195 8.60 -3.79 19.82
CA ALA A 195 8.00 -4.80 18.95
C ALA A 195 8.53 -4.68 17.51
N ILE A 196 8.60 -5.78 16.76
CA ILE A 196 8.92 -5.75 15.32
C ILE A 196 7.71 -5.29 14.52
N LEU A 197 6.59 -6.02 14.69
CA LEU A 197 5.29 -5.71 14.10
C LEU A 197 4.23 -5.64 15.19
N VAL A 198 3.20 -4.88 14.92
CA VAL A 198 1.99 -4.85 15.75
C VAL A 198 0.76 -5.01 14.86
N ALA A 199 -0.24 -5.73 15.36
CA ALA A 199 -1.59 -5.66 14.85
C ALA A 199 -2.46 -4.86 15.81
N VAL A 200 -3.20 -3.90 15.27
CA VAL A 200 -4.15 -3.11 16.05
C VAL A 200 -5.56 -3.28 15.48
N ASP A 201 -6.54 -3.33 16.37
CA ASP A 201 -7.95 -3.27 16.00
C ASP A 201 -8.25 -1.93 15.34
N LYS A 202 -8.78 -1.93 14.14
CA LYS A 202 -8.96 -0.71 13.35
C LYS A 202 -10.04 0.22 13.88
N ALA A 203 -11.00 -0.28 14.66
CA ALA A 203 -12.07 0.54 15.21
C ALA A 203 -11.65 1.25 16.51
N THR A 204 -10.77 0.63 17.30
CA THR A 204 -10.41 1.11 18.63
C THR A 204 -8.95 1.53 18.80
N GLY A 205 -8.06 1.12 17.87
CA GLY A 205 -6.61 1.31 18.00
C GLY A 205 -5.95 0.44 19.08
N LYS A 206 -6.67 -0.50 19.72
CA LYS A 206 -6.12 -1.41 20.70
C LYS A 206 -5.26 -2.48 20.05
N ASP A 207 -4.17 -2.85 20.71
CA ASP A 207 -3.32 -3.94 20.24
C ASP A 207 -4.05 -5.26 20.28
N LEU A 208 -3.99 -6.01 19.19
CA LEU A 208 -4.45 -7.39 19.08
C LEU A 208 -3.30 -8.35 19.41
N TRP A 209 -2.12 -8.05 18.92
CA TRP A 209 -0.87 -8.75 19.22
C TRP A 209 0.35 -7.87 18.90
N ARG A 210 1.49 -8.24 19.50
CA ARG A 210 2.83 -7.65 19.26
C ARG A 210 3.82 -8.76 18.97
N THR A 211 4.68 -8.59 17.97
CA THR A 211 5.82 -9.47 17.74
C THR A 211 7.00 -9.01 18.59
N PRO A 212 7.53 -9.80 19.52
CA PRO A 212 8.70 -9.42 20.32
C PRO A 212 9.91 -9.06 19.47
N ASN A 213 10.73 -8.12 19.93
CA ASN A 213 11.92 -7.61 19.21
C ASN A 213 13.24 -7.80 20.00
N PRO A 214 13.66 -9.04 20.30
CA PRO A 214 14.91 -9.27 21.03
C PRO A 214 16.16 -8.86 20.23
N GLY A 215 16.06 -8.79 18.90
CA GLY A 215 17.14 -8.39 18.00
C GLY A 215 17.31 -6.89 17.84
N ASN A 216 16.53 -6.06 18.53
CA ASN A 216 16.55 -4.60 18.43
C ASN A 216 16.48 -4.13 16.96
N LEU A 217 15.57 -4.71 16.17
CA LEU A 217 15.31 -4.27 14.80
C LEU A 217 14.69 -2.88 14.82
N LEU A 218 15.13 -2.03 13.92
CA LEU A 218 14.57 -0.69 13.77
C LEU A 218 13.45 -0.66 12.75
N MET A 219 12.57 0.33 12.87
CA MET A 219 11.58 0.65 11.83
C MET A 219 12.29 0.96 10.51
N SER A 220 11.77 0.43 9.41
CA SER A 220 12.21 0.74 8.05
C SER A 220 11.16 1.54 7.30
N HIS A 221 11.47 1.98 6.07
CA HIS A 221 10.48 2.57 5.18
C HIS A 221 9.62 1.54 4.45
N ALA A 222 10.02 0.25 4.48
CA ALA A 222 9.25 -0.82 3.85
C ALA A 222 7.88 -0.98 4.51
N SER A 223 6.88 -1.18 3.69
CA SER A 223 5.53 -1.49 4.16
C SER A 223 5.36 -2.98 4.40
N VAL A 224 4.54 -3.35 5.37
CA VAL A 224 4.22 -4.76 5.65
C VAL A 224 3.40 -5.33 4.50
N MET A 225 3.74 -6.55 4.04
CA MET A 225 3.09 -7.22 2.92
C MET A 225 2.42 -8.52 3.37
N PRO A 226 1.15 -8.77 2.98
CA PRO A 226 0.49 -10.03 3.28
C PRO A 226 1.01 -11.14 2.34
N ALA A 227 1.14 -12.36 2.86
CA ALA A 227 1.51 -13.52 2.06
C ALA A 227 0.88 -14.80 2.63
N THR A 228 0.75 -15.81 1.77
CA THR A 228 0.48 -17.20 2.20
C THR A 228 1.60 -18.06 1.66
N ILE A 229 2.42 -18.63 2.54
CA ILE A 229 3.58 -19.42 2.18
C ILE A 229 3.50 -20.76 2.91
N GLY A 230 3.63 -21.86 2.18
CA GLY A 230 3.48 -23.21 2.73
C GLY A 230 2.12 -23.44 3.43
N GLY A 231 1.06 -22.78 2.96
CA GLY A 231 -0.28 -22.81 3.57
C GLY A 231 -0.43 -21.97 4.84
N VAL A 232 0.60 -21.24 5.28
CA VAL A 232 0.56 -20.39 6.46
C VAL A 232 0.42 -18.93 6.04
N LYS A 233 -0.65 -18.27 6.51
CA LYS A 233 -0.84 -16.84 6.32
C LYS A 233 0.12 -16.07 7.22
N GLN A 234 0.88 -15.16 6.64
CA GLN A 234 1.93 -14.40 7.32
C GLN A 234 2.08 -12.99 6.76
N TYR A 235 2.75 -12.14 7.52
CA TYR A 235 3.13 -10.80 7.14
C TYR A 235 4.63 -10.73 6.92
N LEU A 236 5.03 -10.29 5.74
CA LEU A 236 6.43 -10.09 5.37
C LEU A 236 6.84 -8.66 5.71
N TYR A 237 8.02 -8.49 6.30
CA TYR A 237 8.58 -7.19 6.60
C TYR A 237 10.07 -7.14 6.27
N GLY A 238 10.48 -6.03 5.65
CA GLY A 238 11.88 -5.78 5.32
C GLY A 238 12.54 -4.88 6.35
N THR A 239 13.65 -5.32 6.89
CA THR A 239 14.47 -4.55 7.85
C THR A 239 15.86 -4.32 7.29
N LEU A 240 16.66 -3.45 7.94
CA LEU A 240 18.09 -3.29 7.60
C LEU A 240 18.91 -4.57 7.85
N LYS A 241 18.38 -5.51 8.63
CA LYS A 241 19.03 -6.81 8.90
C LYS A 241 18.51 -7.95 8.01
N GLY A 242 17.55 -7.68 7.12
CA GLY A 242 16.99 -8.63 6.17
C GLY A 242 15.48 -8.79 6.24
N PRO A 243 14.90 -9.65 5.38
CA PRO A 243 13.48 -9.96 5.40
C PRO A 243 13.13 -10.93 6.54
N LEU A 244 11.90 -10.80 7.03
CA LEU A 244 11.32 -11.70 8.02
C LEU A 244 9.83 -11.94 7.73
N GLY A 245 9.29 -13.00 8.33
CA GLY A 245 7.87 -13.33 8.26
C GLY A 245 7.27 -13.59 9.63
N VAL A 246 6.08 -13.03 9.85
CA VAL A 246 5.33 -13.10 11.11
C VAL A 246 3.98 -13.74 10.86
N ALA A 247 3.55 -14.65 11.71
CA ALA A 247 2.23 -15.29 11.63
C ALA A 247 1.10 -14.26 11.71
N ALA A 248 0.17 -14.31 10.76
CA ALA A 248 -0.96 -13.39 10.74
C ALA A 248 -1.95 -13.62 11.90
N ALA A 249 -1.97 -14.83 12.45
CA ALA A 249 -2.91 -15.20 13.50
C ALA A 249 -2.59 -14.54 14.84
N ASP A 250 -1.33 -14.59 15.27
CA ASP A 250 -0.91 -14.30 16.63
C ASP A 250 0.36 -13.44 16.76
N GLY A 251 0.96 -13.03 15.64
CA GLY A 251 2.17 -12.22 15.64
C GLY A 251 3.46 -12.99 15.95
N LYS A 252 3.46 -14.31 15.94
CA LYS A 252 4.67 -15.10 16.16
C LYS A 252 5.65 -14.93 15.01
N LEU A 253 6.93 -14.70 15.32
CA LEU A 253 8.01 -14.72 14.33
C LEU A 253 8.14 -16.15 13.78
N LEU A 254 8.00 -16.31 12.47
CA LEU A 254 8.04 -17.61 11.79
C LEU A 254 9.42 -17.93 11.22
N TRP A 255 10.10 -16.91 10.73
CA TRP A 255 11.43 -16.97 10.13
C TRP A 255 12.03 -15.57 9.99
N GLU A 256 13.34 -15.53 9.90
CA GLU A 256 14.13 -14.38 9.47
C GLU A 256 15.29 -14.86 8.61
N PHE A 257 15.76 -14.00 7.71
CA PHE A 257 16.96 -14.29 6.91
C PHE A 257 17.96 -13.13 7.09
N PRO A 258 19.11 -13.39 7.74
CA PRO A 258 20.10 -12.37 8.02
C PRO A 258 20.80 -11.94 6.74
N ARG A 259 20.52 -10.72 6.29
CA ARG A 259 21.20 -10.05 5.19
C ARG A 259 21.21 -8.55 5.43
N LYS A 260 22.38 -7.98 5.50
CA LYS A 260 22.54 -6.54 5.75
C LYS A 260 22.12 -5.72 4.54
N PHE A 261 21.23 -4.77 4.76
CA PHE A 261 20.90 -3.67 3.85
C PHE A 261 21.45 -2.37 4.41
N ASN A 262 22.05 -1.53 3.55
CA ASN A 262 22.67 -0.30 3.95
C ASN A 262 21.66 0.85 3.98
N VAL A 263 21.84 1.81 4.86
CA VAL A 263 21.15 3.11 4.93
C VAL A 263 19.63 3.01 5.09
N ALA A 264 18.91 2.49 4.11
CA ALA A 264 17.44 2.42 4.14
C ALA A 264 16.90 1.25 3.29
N VAL A 265 15.69 0.80 3.63
CA VAL A 265 14.90 -0.16 2.87
C VAL A 265 13.53 0.46 2.64
N ALA A 266 13.24 0.86 1.40
CA ALA A 266 11.94 1.39 1.01
C ALA A 266 11.09 0.36 0.25
N PRO A 267 11.64 -0.44 -0.69
CA PRO A 267 10.88 -1.53 -1.29
C PRO A 267 10.46 -2.56 -0.25
N SER A 268 9.24 -3.04 -0.36
CA SER A 268 8.70 -4.07 0.52
C SER A 268 9.08 -5.47 0.02
N PRO A 269 9.32 -6.46 0.90
CA PRO A 269 9.49 -7.84 0.48
C PRO A 269 8.21 -8.39 -0.14
N ILE A 270 8.33 -9.24 -1.15
CA ILE A 270 7.19 -9.85 -1.84
C ILE A 270 7.31 -11.36 -1.89
N ALA A 271 6.17 -12.05 -1.75
CA ALA A 271 6.11 -13.49 -1.94
C ALA A 271 6.19 -13.82 -3.44
N VAL A 272 6.91 -14.90 -3.75
CA VAL A 272 7.13 -15.41 -5.11
C VAL A 272 6.87 -16.91 -5.12
N ASN A 273 6.07 -17.40 -6.08
CA ASN A 273 5.77 -18.81 -6.30
C ASN A 273 5.27 -19.60 -5.06
N GLY A 274 4.76 -18.92 -4.02
CA GLY A 274 4.19 -19.57 -2.84
C GLY A 274 5.19 -20.20 -1.86
N ASP A 275 6.49 -20.18 -2.15
CA ASP A 275 7.56 -20.70 -1.29
C ASP A 275 8.76 -19.77 -1.17
N CYS A 276 8.85 -18.73 -1.98
CA CYS A 276 9.97 -17.80 -1.98
C CYS A 276 9.55 -16.40 -1.56
N VAL A 277 10.53 -15.62 -1.07
CA VAL A 277 10.41 -14.19 -0.78
C VAL A 277 11.56 -13.46 -1.43
N PHE A 278 11.22 -12.45 -2.23
CA PHE A 278 12.19 -11.52 -2.82
C PHE A 278 12.22 -10.21 -2.04
N MET A 279 13.41 -9.71 -1.77
CA MET A 279 13.64 -8.40 -1.18
C MET A 279 14.76 -7.68 -1.91
N THR A 280 14.57 -6.42 -2.19
CA THR A 280 15.55 -5.50 -2.76
C THR A 280 15.74 -4.30 -1.82
N GLY A 281 16.83 -3.59 -1.94
CA GLY A 281 17.11 -2.45 -1.08
C GLY A 281 17.70 -1.28 -1.82
N SER A 282 17.56 -0.12 -1.19
CA SER A 282 18.11 1.15 -1.65
C SER A 282 19.62 1.23 -1.43
N TYR A 283 20.23 2.29 -1.94
CA TYR A 283 21.63 2.65 -1.67
C TYR A 283 22.63 1.50 -1.91
N ASP A 284 22.55 0.91 -3.10
CA ASP A 284 23.47 -0.13 -3.53
C ASP A 284 23.44 -1.42 -2.70
N ALA A 285 22.34 -1.68 -2.03
CA ALA A 285 22.22 -2.87 -1.20
C ALA A 285 22.03 -4.17 -2.01
N GLY A 286 21.65 -4.08 -3.29
CA GLY A 286 21.34 -5.25 -4.12
C GLY A 286 20.02 -5.90 -3.75
N SER A 287 19.87 -7.18 -4.08
CA SER A 287 18.61 -7.93 -3.90
C SER A 287 18.86 -9.35 -3.46
N VAL A 288 17.91 -9.96 -2.76
CA VAL A 288 17.97 -11.37 -2.34
C VAL A 288 16.65 -12.07 -2.60
N MET A 289 16.72 -13.32 -3.04
CA MET A 289 15.61 -14.26 -3.05
C MET A 289 15.90 -15.38 -2.05
N VAL A 290 14.97 -15.59 -1.13
CA VAL A 290 15.04 -16.69 -0.16
C VAL A 290 13.91 -17.66 -0.38
N ARG A 291 14.22 -18.96 -0.26
CA ARG A 291 13.21 -20.03 -0.23
C ARG A 291 12.90 -20.41 1.21
N LEU A 292 11.64 -20.59 1.49
CA LEU A 292 11.13 -20.93 2.81
C LEU A 292 10.71 -22.42 2.81
N LYS A 293 11.51 -23.24 3.45
CA LYS A 293 11.20 -24.66 3.69
C LYS A 293 10.48 -24.79 5.01
N LYS A 294 9.29 -25.38 4.99
CA LYS A 294 8.52 -25.62 6.21
C LYS A 294 9.27 -26.62 7.10
N SER A 295 9.57 -26.23 8.34
CA SER A 295 10.28 -27.03 9.33
C SER A 295 9.40 -27.47 10.51
N GLY A 296 8.11 -27.03 10.51
CA GLY A 296 7.11 -27.38 11.51
C GLY A 296 5.74 -26.76 11.16
N PRO A 297 4.72 -26.91 12.00
CA PRO A 297 3.38 -26.36 11.73
C PRO A 297 3.36 -24.86 11.46
N ALA A 298 4.20 -24.12 12.19
CA ALA A 298 4.33 -22.65 12.08
C ALA A 298 5.80 -22.23 12.23
N SER A 299 6.70 -22.90 11.52
CA SER A 299 8.13 -22.54 11.46
C SER A 299 8.68 -22.84 10.07
N PHE A 300 9.66 -22.02 9.65
CA PHE A 300 10.29 -22.15 8.34
C PHE A 300 11.80 -21.95 8.48
N GLN A 301 12.55 -22.66 7.66
CA GLN A 301 13.96 -22.42 7.41
C GLN A 301 14.08 -21.61 6.13
N ALA A 302 14.76 -20.46 6.22
CA ALA A 302 15.01 -19.59 5.08
C ALA A 302 16.39 -19.92 4.49
N GLU A 303 16.44 -20.21 3.19
CA GLU A 303 17.67 -20.52 2.45
C GLU A 303 17.79 -19.59 1.25
N PRO A 304 19.00 -19.08 0.91
CA PRO A 304 19.17 -18.22 -0.24
C PRO A 304 18.97 -19.01 -1.54
N VAL A 305 18.20 -18.44 -2.47
CA VAL A 305 18.12 -18.90 -3.88
C VAL A 305 19.17 -18.17 -4.69
N PHE A 306 19.25 -16.86 -4.52
CA PHE A 306 20.31 -16.01 -5.04
C PHE A 306 20.48 -14.76 -4.17
N ASP A 307 21.66 -14.14 -4.22
CA ASP A 307 21.98 -12.85 -3.60
C ASP A 307 22.71 -12.00 -4.64
N MET A 308 22.02 -10.98 -5.15
CA MET A 308 22.53 -10.07 -6.16
C MET A 308 23.24 -8.90 -5.51
N LYS A 309 24.41 -8.56 -6.03
CA LYS A 309 25.11 -7.34 -5.66
C LYS A 309 24.41 -6.12 -6.26
N ASN A 310 24.79 -4.95 -5.75
CA ASN A 310 24.23 -3.67 -6.19
C ASN A 310 24.35 -3.40 -7.69
N ASN A 311 25.42 -3.85 -8.33
CA ASN A 311 25.67 -3.66 -9.76
C ASN A 311 24.92 -4.66 -10.67
N GLU A 312 24.29 -5.67 -10.10
CA GLU A 312 23.50 -6.65 -10.84
C GLU A 312 22.05 -6.17 -10.94
N TRP A 313 21.37 -6.02 -9.79
CA TRP A 313 20.02 -5.49 -9.75
C TRP A 313 19.65 -5.00 -8.34
N ASN A 314 19.06 -3.81 -8.27
CA ASN A 314 18.33 -3.33 -7.10
C ASN A 314 17.23 -2.34 -7.51
N SER A 315 16.15 -2.25 -6.73
CA SER A 315 15.18 -1.16 -6.82
C SER A 315 15.33 -0.26 -5.60
N GLU A 316 15.36 1.06 -5.81
CA GLU A 316 15.64 1.99 -4.71
C GLU A 316 14.41 2.30 -3.85
N VAL A 317 13.25 2.54 -4.45
CA VAL A 317 12.05 2.99 -3.72
C VAL A 317 10.80 2.17 -4.01
N HIS A 318 10.70 1.52 -5.17
CA HIS A 318 9.50 0.81 -5.55
C HIS A 318 9.66 -0.71 -5.48
N THR A 319 8.63 -1.36 -4.94
CA THR A 319 8.55 -2.82 -4.85
C THR A 319 8.24 -3.41 -6.24
N PRO A 320 8.95 -4.45 -6.69
CA PRO A 320 8.67 -5.12 -7.95
C PRO A 320 7.23 -5.63 -8.09
N ILE A 321 6.79 -5.81 -9.33
CA ILE A 321 5.53 -6.46 -9.68
C ILE A 321 5.85 -7.85 -10.24
N ILE A 322 5.19 -8.88 -9.71
CA ILE A 322 5.24 -10.23 -10.29
C ILE A 322 4.11 -10.37 -11.30
N HIS A 323 4.47 -10.69 -12.53
CA HIS A 323 3.50 -10.90 -13.61
C HIS A 323 4.00 -11.97 -14.58
N GLN A 324 3.14 -12.92 -14.97
CA GLN A 324 3.46 -14.01 -15.91
C GLN A 324 4.80 -14.72 -15.61
N GLY A 325 5.06 -15.04 -14.34
CA GLY A 325 6.28 -15.72 -13.94
C GLY A 325 7.56 -14.89 -14.02
N HIS A 326 7.46 -13.58 -14.08
CA HIS A 326 8.59 -12.65 -14.13
C HIS A 326 8.44 -11.51 -13.11
N MET A 327 9.55 -10.88 -12.76
CA MET A 327 9.61 -9.69 -11.92
C MET A 327 9.84 -8.46 -12.80
N PHE A 328 9.00 -7.44 -12.66
CA PHE A 328 9.14 -6.15 -13.35
C PHE A 328 9.42 -5.05 -12.33
N ALA A 329 10.43 -4.24 -12.57
CA ALA A 329 10.76 -3.12 -11.70
C ALA A 329 11.60 -2.06 -12.41
N VAL A 330 11.58 -0.85 -11.86
CA VAL A 330 12.62 0.14 -12.14
C VAL A 330 13.83 -0.20 -11.28
N GLY A 331 14.89 -0.60 -11.92
CA GLY A 331 16.13 -1.04 -11.27
C GLY A 331 17.27 -0.07 -11.49
N LYS A 332 18.43 -0.43 -10.95
CA LYS A 332 19.53 0.51 -10.84
C LYS A 332 20.68 0.35 -11.80
N LYS A 333 20.89 -0.74 -12.49
CA LYS A 333 22.05 -0.78 -13.38
C LYS A 333 22.03 0.47 -14.29
N LYS A 334 22.78 1.54 -13.88
CA LYS A 334 22.70 2.91 -14.39
C LYS A 334 21.35 3.62 -14.08
N ARG A 335 20.98 3.73 -12.82
CA ARG A 335 19.81 4.44 -12.30
C ARG A 335 18.60 4.54 -13.24
N GLY A 336 17.53 3.84 -12.90
CA GLY A 336 16.23 4.06 -13.49
C GLY A 336 15.92 3.28 -14.75
N LEU A 337 16.56 2.15 -15.02
CA LEU A 337 16.13 1.26 -16.09
C LEU A 337 14.90 0.47 -15.66
N PHE A 338 13.84 0.51 -16.42
CA PHE A 338 12.75 -0.45 -16.28
C PHE A 338 13.16 -1.78 -16.90
N GLY A 339 12.89 -2.88 -16.24
CA GLY A 339 13.33 -4.18 -16.70
C GLY A 339 12.48 -5.34 -16.23
N CYS A 340 12.70 -6.45 -16.88
CA CYS A 340 12.10 -7.74 -16.62
C CYS A 340 13.18 -8.73 -16.22
N LEU A 341 12.97 -9.40 -15.08
CA LEU A 341 13.82 -10.50 -14.61
C LEU A 341 13.00 -11.77 -14.52
N THR A 342 13.62 -12.88 -14.80
CA THR A 342 13.09 -14.21 -14.47
C THR A 342 13.09 -14.43 -12.95
N LEU A 343 12.34 -15.40 -12.46
CA LEU A 343 12.26 -15.67 -11.02
C LEU A 343 13.52 -16.33 -10.44
N ASP A 344 14.44 -16.77 -11.28
CA ASP A 344 15.80 -17.21 -10.90
C ASP A 344 16.83 -16.06 -10.95
N GLY A 345 16.36 -14.83 -11.17
CA GLY A 345 17.16 -13.62 -11.08
C GLY A 345 17.90 -13.20 -12.36
N LYS A 346 17.69 -13.88 -13.47
CA LYS A 346 18.33 -13.50 -14.75
C LYS A 346 17.58 -12.33 -15.40
N GLN A 347 18.30 -11.39 -15.96
CA GLN A 347 17.71 -10.30 -16.73
C GLN A 347 17.19 -10.83 -18.07
N ALA A 348 15.88 -10.74 -18.31
CA ALA A 348 15.28 -11.01 -19.61
C ALA A 348 15.50 -9.82 -20.56
N TRP A 349 15.19 -8.60 -20.11
CA TRP A 349 15.43 -7.37 -20.84
C TRP A 349 15.46 -6.15 -19.92
N THR A 350 15.99 -5.04 -20.41
CA THR A 350 15.89 -3.70 -19.79
C THR A 350 15.68 -2.63 -20.86
N THR A 351 15.38 -1.42 -20.41
CA THR A 351 15.27 -0.23 -21.28
C THR A 351 16.61 0.45 -21.55
N GLU A 352 17.73 -0.25 -21.40
CA GLU A 352 19.06 0.30 -21.65
C GLU A 352 19.17 0.86 -23.09
N GLY A 353 19.63 2.11 -23.20
CA GLY A 353 19.74 2.82 -24.48
C GLY A 353 18.40 3.29 -25.08
N LYS A 354 17.25 3.02 -24.43
CA LYS A 354 15.92 3.39 -24.93
C LYS A 354 15.22 4.41 -24.03
N ALA A 355 15.17 4.17 -22.70
CA ALA A 355 14.50 5.03 -21.76
C ALA A 355 15.09 4.88 -20.36
N SER A 356 15.04 5.96 -19.56
CA SER A 356 15.38 5.99 -18.15
C SER A 356 14.20 6.53 -17.34
N PHE A 357 13.93 5.94 -16.20
CA PHE A 357 12.79 6.26 -15.35
C PHE A 357 13.18 6.86 -14.00
N GLY A 358 14.49 7.00 -13.74
CA GLY A 358 14.97 7.52 -12.46
C GLY A 358 14.44 6.72 -11.28
N LEU A 359 13.70 7.36 -10.39
CA LEU A 359 12.97 6.73 -9.27
C LEU A 359 11.44 6.74 -9.51
N GLY A 360 11.00 6.78 -10.76
CA GLY A 360 9.59 6.83 -11.12
C GLY A 360 8.82 5.58 -10.73
N SER A 361 7.55 5.79 -10.39
CA SER A 361 6.64 4.72 -10.01
C SER A 361 6.07 4.00 -11.24
N TYR A 362 5.52 2.80 -11.02
CA TYR A 362 4.88 2.01 -12.07
C TYR A 362 3.70 1.22 -11.51
N ILE A 363 2.73 0.92 -12.38
CA ILE A 363 1.53 0.14 -12.06
C ILE A 363 1.16 -0.73 -13.26
N LEU A 364 0.61 -1.91 -13.01
CA LEU A 364 0.12 -2.82 -14.03
C LEU A 364 -1.42 -2.79 -14.09
N ALA A 365 -1.98 -2.55 -15.27
CA ALA A 365 -3.41 -2.62 -15.52
C ALA A 365 -3.67 -3.07 -16.96
N ASP A 366 -4.64 -3.96 -17.17
CA ASP A 366 -5.09 -4.40 -18.50
C ASP A 366 -3.94 -4.91 -19.42
N GLY A 367 -2.96 -5.61 -18.86
CA GLY A 367 -1.79 -6.08 -19.59
C GLY A 367 -0.81 -4.97 -20.01
N LEU A 368 -0.93 -3.78 -19.42
CA LEU A 368 -0.08 -2.61 -19.67
C LEU A 368 0.63 -2.18 -18.38
N PHE A 369 1.91 -1.94 -18.47
CA PHE A 369 2.62 -1.13 -17.48
C PHE A 369 2.48 0.35 -17.82
N PHE A 370 2.03 1.12 -16.86
CA PHE A 370 2.16 2.57 -16.86
C PHE A 370 3.36 2.89 -15.99
N VAL A 371 4.40 3.45 -16.58
CA VAL A 371 5.69 3.73 -15.92
C VAL A 371 5.99 5.22 -16.03
N LEU A 372 6.19 5.85 -14.88
CA LEU A 372 6.43 7.29 -14.79
C LEU A 372 7.93 7.56 -14.76
N GLU A 373 8.41 8.50 -15.59
CA GLU A 373 9.76 9.01 -15.47
C GLU A 373 9.86 9.95 -14.28
N GLY A 374 10.65 9.57 -13.28
CA GLY A 374 10.76 10.29 -12.02
C GLY A 374 11.40 11.68 -12.12
N ASP A 375 12.18 11.92 -13.16
CA ASP A 375 12.91 13.16 -13.35
C ASP A 375 12.17 14.15 -14.25
N THR A 376 11.25 13.68 -15.11
CA THR A 376 10.59 14.52 -16.13
C THR A 376 9.08 14.59 -15.96
N GLY A 377 8.46 13.59 -15.33
CA GLY A 377 7.00 13.49 -15.24
C GLY A 377 6.33 12.97 -16.52
N LYS A 378 7.11 12.39 -17.46
CA LYS A 378 6.57 11.71 -18.62
C LYS A 378 6.03 10.34 -18.22
N LEU A 379 4.81 10.02 -18.61
CA LEU A 379 4.18 8.71 -18.43
C LEU A 379 4.35 7.88 -19.70
N ARG A 380 4.83 6.65 -19.56
CA ARG A 380 4.94 5.69 -20.66
C ARG A 380 3.98 4.54 -20.47
N MET A 381 3.35 4.12 -21.57
CA MET A 381 2.51 2.94 -21.66
C MET A 381 3.32 1.85 -22.35
N ILE A 382 3.54 0.74 -21.67
CA ILE A 382 4.41 -0.36 -22.10
C ILE A 382 3.62 -1.67 -22.02
N GLU A 383 3.69 -2.51 -23.04
CA GLU A 383 3.11 -3.86 -22.93
C GLU A 383 3.75 -4.67 -21.79
N ALA A 384 2.93 -5.39 -21.06
CA ALA A 384 3.39 -6.31 -20.04
C ALA A 384 3.90 -7.62 -20.68
N ASN A 385 5.01 -7.48 -21.42
CA ASN A 385 5.62 -8.56 -22.19
C ASN A 385 6.92 -9.03 -21.52
N PRO A 386 7.05 -10.30 -21.11
CA PRO A 386 8.25 -10.79 -20.45
C PRO A 386 9.44 -11.00 -21.42
N THR A 387 9.23 -11.01 -22.74
CA THR A 387 10.29 -11.33 -23.70
C THR A 387 10.97 -10.10 -24.30
N GLN A 388 10.28 -8.95 -24.33
CA GLN A 388 10.83 -7.73 -24.91
C GLN A 388 10.15 -6.46 -24.38
N TYR A 389 10.89 -5.37 -24.44
CA TYR A 389 10.35 -4.02 -24.22
C TYR A 389 9.57 -3.56 -25.45
N ASN A 390 8.28 -3.23 -25.27
CA ASN A 390 7.43 -2.66 -26.30
C ASN A 390 6.65 -1.47 -25.73
N GLU A 391 7.06 -0.24 -26.08
CA GLU A 391 6.38 0.99 -25.74
C GLU A 391 5.28 1.29 -26.74
N LEU A 392 4.05 1.47 -26.28
CA LEU A 392 2.89 1.77 -27.12
C LEU A 392 2.62 3.28 -27.25
N ALA A 393 2.86 4.02 -26.18
CA ALA A 393 2.65 5.47 -26.14
C ALA A 393 3.44 6.12 -25.00
N SER A 394 3.70 7.41 -25.13
CA SER A 394 4.21 8.23 -24.03
C SER A 394 3.65 9.65 -24.11
N ALA A 395 3.50 10.29 -22.95
CA ALA A 395 2.99 11.66 -22.85
C ALA A 395 3.54 12.40 -21.64
N GLN A 396 3.71 13.70 -21.75
CA GLN A 396 4.04 14.57 -20.63
C GLN A 396 2.77 14.83 -19.81
N VAL A 397 2.69 14.27 -18.59
CA VAL A 397 1.50 14.39 -17.73
C VAL A 397 1.76 15.27 -16.49
N LEU A 398 3.01 15.32 -16.04
CA LEU A 398 3.49 16.16 -14.95
C LEU A 398 4.71 16.92 -15.42
N SER A 399 5.07 18.00 -14.77
CA SER A 399 6.17 18.88 -15.20
C SER A 399 7.23 19.10 -14.12
N GLY A 400 7.01 18.48 -12.94
CA GLY A 400 7.88 18.66 -11.79
C GLY A 400 9.08 17.74 -11.79
N GLN A 401 9.98 18.01 -10.85
CA GLN A 401 11.09 17.13 -10.50
C GLN A 401 10.62 16.13 -9.44
N GLU A 402 11.39 15.04 -9.26
CA GLU A 402 11.16 14.03 -8.21
C GLU A 402 9.73 13.47 -8.21
N VAL A 403 9.26 13.04 -9.38
CA VAL A 403 7.91 12.46 -9.56
C VAL A 403 7.94 10.98 -9.12
N TRP A 404 8.12 10.75 -7.82
CA TRP A 404 8.36 9.43 -7.26
C TRP A 404 7.15 8.83 -6.54
N GLY A 405 6.08 9.60 -6.40
CA GLY A 405 4.87 9.17 -5.70
C GLY A 405 4.21 7.95 -6.35
N PRO A 406 3.71 6.97 -5.55
CA PRO A 406 2.93 5.86 -6.08
C PRO A 406 1.67 6.36 -6.79
N MET A 407 1.37 5.76 -7.94
CA MET A 407 0.14 6.01 -8.69
C MET A 407 -1.04 5.22 -8.11
N ALA A 408 -2.26 5.68 -8.36
CA ALA A 408 -3.50 4.99 -8.02
C ALA A 408 -4.43 4.97 -9.23
N ILE A 409 -5.16 3.88 -9.43
CA ILE A 409 -6.07 3.71 -10.57
C ILE A 409 -7.44 3.26 -10.09
N SER A 410 -8.51 3.81 -10.67
CA SER A 410 -9.90 3.43 -10.40
C SER A 410 -10.82 3.90 -11.52
N GLY A 411 -11.65 3.01 -12.04
CA GLY A 411 -12.65 3.31 -13.08
C GLY A 411 -12.03 3.87 -14.37
N GLY A 412 -10.92 3.31 -14.83
CA GLY A 412 -10.19 3.75 -16.01
C GLY A 412 -9.50 5.10 -15.87
N ARG A 413 -9.39 5.64 -14.66
CA ARG A 413 -8.74 6.93 -14.37
C ARG A 413 -7.58 6.74 -13.42
N MET A 414 -6.51 7.48 -13.63
CA MET A 414 -5.29 7.42 -12.82
C MET A 414 -5.03 8.73 -12.12
N VAL A 415 -4.70 8.64 -10.83
CA VAL A 415 -4.23 9.77 -10.02
C VAL A 415 -2.73 9.64 -9.81
N LEU A 416 -2.00 10.71 -10.12
CA LEU A 416 -0.56 10.81 -9.96
C LEU A 416 -0.16 12.24 -9.60
N ARG A 417 1.04 12.43 -9.03
CA ARG A 417 1.50 13.74 -8.57
C ARG A 417 3.00 13.94 -8.79
N ASP A 418 3.37 15.21 -8.89
CA ASP A 418 4.73 15.70 -8.62
C ASP A 418 4.81 16.44 -7.27
N LEU A 419 5.84 17.23 -7.06
CA LEU A 419 6.05 17.99 -5.82
C LEU A 419 5.09 19.20 -5.67
N SER A 420 4.35 19.59 -6.71
CA SER A 420 3.57 20.82 -6.76
C SER A 420 2.11 20.62 -7.14
N LYS A 421 1.80 19.58 -7.89
CA LYS A 421 0.44 19.30 -8.37
C LYS A 421 0.10 17.82 -8.36
N MET A 422 -1.18 17.54 -8.21
CA MET A 422 -1.79 16.22 -8.39
C MET A 422 -2.77 16.31 -9.57
N VAL A 423 -2.73 15.33 -10.45
CA VAL A 423 -3.60 15.26 -11.62
C VAL A 423 -4.38 13.95 -11.64
N CYS A 424 -5.56 14.00 -12.24
CA CYS A 424 -6.32 12.82 -12.63
C CYS A 424 -6.41 12.79 -14.16
N ILE A 425 -5.99 11.68 -14.74
CA ILE A 425 -6.03 11.45 -16.19
C ILE A 425 -7.00 10.32 -16.55
N ASP A 426 -7.59 10.39 -17.72
CA ASP A 426 -8.44 9.34 -18.29
C ASP A 426 -7.57 8.38 -19.12
N LEU A 427 -7.61 7.10 -18.78
CA LEU A 427 -6.89 6.04 -19.50
C LEU A 427 -7.77 5.27 -20.47
N ARG A 428 -9.07 5.60 -20.53
CA ARG A 428 -10.02 5.03 -21.50
C ARG A 428 -9.85 5.70 -22.85
N GLY A 429 -10.20 5.01 -23.91
CA GLY A 429 -10.13 5.53 -25.28
C GLY A 429 -11.26 6.50 -25.61
#